data_365f267d10db529178f68b3e2ac1572d
#
_entry.id   365f267d10db529178f68b3e2ac1572d
#
_cell.length_a   1.000
_cell.length_b   1.000
_cell.length_c   1.000
_cell.angle_alpha   90.00
_cell.angle_beta   90.00
_cell.angle_gamma   90.00
#
_symmetry.space_group_name_H-M   'P 1'
#
loop_
_entity.id
_entity.type
_entity.pdbx_description
1 polymer ?
#
loop_
_entity_poly.entity_id
_entity_poly.type
_entity_poly.pdbx_seq_one_letter_code
_entity_poly.pdbx_strand_id
1 'polypeptide(L)' 'MNEKRIYSITVDGKAIYFSNLKKICTKYKLKYHKVYYYFRTNQTEFNDGNHIIRSHKLH' A
#
# COMPACT_ATOMS: atom_id res chain seq x y z
N MET A 1 1.80 14.46 16.20
CA MET A 1 0.52 13.78 15.98
C MET A 1 0.63 12.85 14.79
N ASN A 2 0.32 11.61 15.00
CA ASN A 2 0.48 10.61 13.96
C ASN A 2 -0.82 10.38 13.20
N GLU A 3 -0.73 10.49 11.90
CA GLU A 3 -1.85 10.12 11.05
C GLU A 3 -1.86 8.61 10.91
N LYS A 4 -3.01 8.03 11.14
CA LYS A 4 -3.15 6.60 10.93
C LYS A 4 -3.55 6.35 9.49
N ARG A 5 -2.90 5.39 8.88
CA ARG A 5 -3.22 4.99 7.53
C ARG A 5 -3.36 3.49 7.46
N ILE A 6 -4.28 3.07 6.63
CA ILE A 6 -4.45 1.66 6.30
C ILE A 6 -4.14 1.52 4.83
N TYR A 7 -3.48 0.43 4.49
CA TYR A 7 -3.18 0.13 3.10
C TYR A 7 -3.94 -1.12 2.69
N SER A 8 -4.43 -1.12 1.48
CA SER A 8 -5.07 -2.31 0.94
C SER A 8 -4.34 -2.75 -0.31
N ILE A 9 -4.26 -4.05 -0.50
CA ILE A 9 -3.70 -4.61 -1.72
C ILE A 9 -4.77 -5.48 -2.36
N THR A 10 -4.98 -5.27 -3.66
CA THR A 10 -5.95 -6.05 -4.41
C THR A 10 -5.23 -7.11 -5.20
N VAL A 11 -5.57 -8.37 -4.94
CA VAL A 11 -5.00 -9.51 -5.63
C VAL A 11 -6.16 -10.40 -6.06
N ASP A 12 -6.22 -10.72 -7.34
CA ASP A 12 -7.28 -11.57 -7.90
C ASP A 12 -8.69 -11.07 -7.56
N GLY A 13 -8.86 -9.75 -7.60
CA GLY A 13 -10.15 -9.14 -7.34
C GLY A 13 -10.52 -9.02 -5.87
N LYS A 14 -9.63 -9.41 -4.97
CA LYS A 14 -9.88 -9.31 -3.54
C LYS A 14 -8.98 -8.28 -2.88
N ALA A 15 -9.57 -7.45 -2.06
CA ALA A 15 -8.81 -6.43 -1.33
C ALA A 15 -8.49 -6.95 0.06
N ILE A 16 -7.21 -6.88 0.42
CA ILE A 16 -6.73 -7.30 1.73
C ILE A 16 -6.13 -6.07 2.41
N TYR A 17 -6.52 -5.82 3.65
CA TYR A 17 -6.12 -4.62 4.36
C TYR A 17 -4.98 -4.90 5.33
N PHE A 18 -4.04 -3.96 5.39
CA PHE A 18 -2.89 -4.04 6.28
C PHE A 18 -2.72 -2.72 7.02
N SER A 19 -2.17 -2.81 8.23
CA SER A 19 -1.97 -1.61 9.04
C SER A 19 -0.75 -0.79 8.62
N ASN A 20 0.18 -1.39 7.89
CA ASN A 20 1.28 -0.61 7.35
C ASN A 20 1.78 -1.21 6.04
N LEU A 21 2.47 -0.35 5.29
CA LEU A 21 2.93 -0.69 3.95
C LEU A 21 4.03 -1.75 3.96
N LYS A 22 4.87 -1.73 4.98
CA LYS A 22 5.97 -2.66 5.06
C LYS A 22 5.49 -4.10 5.11
N LYS A 23 4.38 -4.35 5.78
CA LYS A 23 3.82 -5.69 5.87
C LYS A 23 3.39 -6.20 4.50
N ILE A 24 2.79 -5.32 3.70
CA ILE A 24 2.39 -5.69 2.34
C ILE A 24 3.61 -6.05 1.51
N CYS A 25 4.62 -5.20 1.56
CA CYS A 25 5.81 -5.42 0.75
C CYS A 25 6.56 -6.69 1.15
N THR A 26 6.59 -7.00 2.44
CA THR A 26 7.22 -8.21 2.92
C THR A 26 6.45 -9.45 2.46
N LYS A 27 5.13 -9.41 2.59
CA LYS A 27 4.31 -10.56 2.24
C LYS A 27 4.33 -10.87 0.75
N TYR A 28 4.29 -9.84 -0.07
CA TYR A 28 4.22 -10.02 -1.51
C TYR A 28 5.55 -9.81 -2.22
N LYS A 29 6.63 -9.68 -1.45
CA LYS A 29 7.99 -9.55 -1.97
C LYS A 29 8.13 -8.35 -2.90
N LEU A 30 7.55 -7.24 -2.50
CA LEU A 30 7.66 -6.00 -3.23
C LEU A 30 8.78 -5.14 -2.65
N LYS A 31 9.30 -4.25 -3.46
CA LYS A 31 10.36 -3.35 -3.00
C LYS A 31 9.72 -2.22 -2.17
N TYR A 32 9.94 -2.27 -0.86
CA TYR A 32 9.35 -1.32 0.04
C TYR A 32 9.69 0.13 -0.30
N HIS A 33 10.95 0.39 -0.58
CA HIS A 33 11.38 1.77 -0.86
C HIS A 33 10.69 2.34 -2.10
N LYS A 34 10.50 1.51 -3.11
CA LYS A 34 9.86 1.94 -4.34
C LYS A 34 8.40 2.29 -4.10
N VAL A 35 7.69 1.43 -3.39
CA VAL A 35 6.28 1.65 -3.09
C VAL A 35 6.10 2.82 -2.15
N TYR A 36 6.93 2.88 -1.10
CA TYR A 36 6.87 3.96 -0.13
C TYR A 36 7.11 5.32 -0.80
N TYR A 37 8.11 5.37 -1.66
CA TYR A 37 8.45 6.60 -2.34
C TYR A 37 7.32 7.08 -3.24
N TYR A 38 6.65 6.13 -3.85
CA TYR A 38 5.52 6.44 -4.70
C TYR A 38 4.39 7.12 -3.92
N PHE A 39 4.05 6.56 -2.77
CA PHE A 39 3.00 7.15 -1.94
C PHE A 39 3.43 8.47 -1.31
N ARG A 40 4.71 8.67 -1.16
CA ARG A 40 5.22 9.90 -0.59
C ARG A 40 4.98 11.11 -1.50
N THR A 41 4.79 10.87 -2.79
CA THR A 41 4.56 11.96 -3.74
C THR A 41 3.09 12.28 -3.92
N ASN A 42 2.29 12.06 -2.87
CA ASN A 42 0.85 12.36 -2.85
C ASN A 42 0.01 11.46 -3.73
N GLN A 43 0.54 10.32 -4.07
CA GLN A 43 -0.24 9.32 -4.79
C GLN A 43 -1.06 8.50 -3.79
N THR A 44 -2.21 8.03 -4.22
CA THR A 44 -3.07 7.23 -3.37
C THR A 44 -3.22 5.80 -3.87
N GLU A 45 -2.66 5.51 -5.03
CA GLU A 45 -2.76 4.18 -5.60
C GLU A 45 -1.47 3.82 -6.30
N PHE A 46 -0.98 2.62 -6.04
CA PHE A 46 0.20 2.08 -6.69
C PHE A 46 -0.20 0.83 -7.46
N ASN A 47 0.16 0.77 -8.73
CA ASN A 47 -0.20 -0.35 -9.59
C ASN A 47 1.06 -0.82 -10.32
N ASP A 48 1.48 -2.06 -10.07
CA ASP A 48 2.64 -2.62 -10.75
C ASP A 48 2.25 -3.65 -11.81
N GLY A 49 0.97 -3.70 -12.16
CA GLY A 49 0.48 -4.64 -13.15
C GLY A 49 -0.13 -5.90 -12.55
N ASN A 50 0.41 -6.37 -11.44
CA ASN A 50 -0.09 -7.57 -10.76
C ASN A 50 -0.77 -7.24 -9.44
N HIS A 51 -0.37 -6.14 -8.83
CA HIS A 51 -0.87 -5.75 -7.52
C HIS A 51 -1.30 -4.29 -7.55
N ILE A 52 -2.43 -4.03 -6.93
CA ILE A 52 -2.91 -2.65 -6.79
C ILE A 52 -2.94 -2.35 -5.30
N ILE A 53 -2.13 -1.38 -4.88
CA ILE A 53 -2.02 -0.99 -3.48
C ILE A 53 -2.63 0.39 -3.33
N ARG A 54 -3.54 0.52 -2.37
CA ARG A 54 -4.18 1.81 -2.11
C ARG A 54 -3.92 2.26 -0.69
N SER A 55 -3.76 3.55 -0.53
CA SER A 55 -3.56 4.16 0.78
C SER A 55 -4.87 4.79 1.23
N HIS A 56 -5.27 4.47 2.45
CA HIS A 56 -6.49 5.00 3.04
C HIS A 56 -6.14 5.74 4.31
N LYS A 57 -6.59 6.99 4.39
CA LYS A 57 -6.31 7.81 5.54
C LYS A 57 -7.45 7.70 6.54
N LEU A 58 -7.10 7.43 7.79
CA LEU A 58 -8.07 7.35 8.87
C LEU A 58 -8.10 8.66 9.64
N HIS A 59 -9.28 9.07 9.99
CA HIS A 59 -9.46 10.28 10.80
C HIS A 59 -9.82 9.94 12.23
#